data_7fbd62454bdc3e7de09f651ede42e589
#
_entry.id   7fbd62454bdc3e7de09f651ede42e589
#
_cell.length_a   1.000
_cell.length_b   1.000
_cell.length_c   1.000
_cell.angle_alpha   90.00
_cell.angle_beta   90.00
_cell.angle_gamma   90.00
#
_symmetry.space_group_name_H-M   'P 1'
#
loop_
_entity.id
_entity.type
_entity.pdbx_description
1 polymer ?
#
loop_
_entity_poly.entity_id
_entity_poly.type
_entity_poly.pdbx_seq_one_letter_code
_entity_poly.pdbx_strand_id
1 'polypeptide(L)' 'MADVRADMVANVMEIYVTEGAEISAGETIVLLESMKMEIPVIAEQAGKVSRLAVSVGDVVQEGDLIISID' A
#
# COMPACT_ATOMS: atom_id res chain seq x y z
N MET A 1 10.57 -11.72 -1.09
CA MET A 1 10.49 -10.40 -0.42
C MET A 1 10.31 -9.30 -1.45
N ALA A 2 9.32 -8.45 -1.26
CA ALA A 2 9.06 -7.35 -2.18
C ALA A 2 8.57 -6.14 -1.40
N ASP A 3 8.99 -4.98 -1.84
CA ASP A 3 8.52 -3.71 -1.28
C ASP A 3 7.53 -3.10 -2.23
N VAL A 4 6.41 -2.61 -1.69
CA VAL A 4 5.44 -1.84 -2.46
C VAL A 4 5.62 -0.38 -2.06
N ARG A 5 5.91 0.46 -3.06
CA ARG A 5 6.19 1.86 -2.83
C ARG A 5 5.21 2.73 -3.58
N ALA A 6 4.99 3.93 -3.05
CA ALA A 6 4.16 4.91 -3.74
C ALA A 6 4.89 5.39 -4.99
N ASP A 7 4.14 5.62 -6.05
CA ASP A 7 4.70 6.14 -7.30
C ASP A 7 4.27 7.59 -7.55
N MET A 8 3.62 8.21 -6.60
CA MET A 8 3.18 9.60 -6.69
C MET A 8 2.92 10.16 -5.30
N VAL A 9 2.77 11.47 -5.21
CA VAL A 9 2.32 12.14 -3.97
C VAL A 9 0.82 11.89 -3.81
N ALA A 10 0.41 11.39 -2.66
CA ALA A 10 -0.99 11.07 -2.41
C ALA A 10 -1.26 10.99 -0.91
N ASN A 11 -2.55 11.03 -0.56
CA ASN A 11 -3.00 10.79 0.81
C ASN A 11 -3.46 9.34 0.95
N VAL A 12 -3.17 8.72 2.09
CA VAL A 12 -3.65 7.38 2.40
C VAL A 12 -5.07 7.49 2.92
N MET A 13 -6.04 7.01 2.15
CA MET A 13 -7.45 7.07 2.52
C MET A 13 -7.89 5.86 3.31
N GLU A 14 -7.52 4.66 2.87
CA GLU A 14 -7.89 3.42 3.53
C GLU A 14 -6.77 2.42 3.41
N ILE A 15 -6.68 1.54 4.40
CA ILE A 15 -5.71 0.43 4.42
C ILE A 15 -6.52 -0.84 4.60
N TYR A 16 -6.31 -1.82 3.71
CA TYR A 16 -7.10 -3.06 3.67
C TYR A 16 -6.33 -4.26 4.21
N VAL A 17 -5.07 -4.08 4.63
CA VAL A 17 -4.23 -5.17 5.13
C VAL A 17 -3.66 -4.80 6.48
N THR A 18 -3.20 -5.82 7.22
CA THR A 18 -2.50 -5.64 8.49
C THR A 18 -1.19 -6.40 8.43
N GLU A 19 -0.27 -6.04 9.33
CA GLU A 19 0.98 -6.80 9.45
C GLU A 19 0.66 -8.23 9.85
N GLY A 20 1.33 -9.17 9.21
CA GLY A 20 1.12 -10.59 9.43
C GLY A 20 0.04 -11.20 8.54
N ALA A 21 -0.75 -10.40 7.85
CA ALA A 21 -1.80 -10.92 6.97
C ALA A 21 -1.19 -11.53 5.72
N GLU A 22 -1.84 -12.56 5.20
CA GLU A 22 -1.49 -13.12 3.91
C GLU A 22 -2.30 -12.45 2.83
N ILE A 23 -1.66 -12.12 1.72
CA ILE A 23 -2.31 -11.46 0.58
C ILE A 23 -2.06 -12.24 -0.68
N SER A 24 -2.98 -12.09 -1.63
CA SER A 24 -2.88 -12.71 -2.95
C SER A 24 -2.56 -11.64 -3.98
N ALA A 25 -1.93 -12.05 -5.08
CA ALA A 25 -1.75 -11.15 -6.21
C ALA A 25 -3.10 -10.64 -6.69
N GLY A 26 -3.20 -9.35 -6.95
CA GLY A 26 -4.44 -8.71 -7.38
C GLY A 26 -5.26 -8.11 -6.25
N GLU A 27 -4.91 -8.38 -4.98
CA GLU A 27 -5.63 -7.76 -3.86
C GLU A 27 -5.27 -6.29 -3.74
N THR A 28 -6.26 -5.47 -3.35
CA THR A 28 -6.03 -4.06 -3.04
C THR A 28 -5.41 -3.96 -1.65
N ILE A 29 -4.27 -3.30 -1.56
CA ILE A 29 -3.52 -3.13 -0.31
C ILE A 29 -3.99 -1.88 0.42
N VAL A 30 -3.95 -0.75 -0.27
CA VAL A 30 -4.36 0.55 0.26
C VAL A 30 -5.09 1.32 -0.82
N LEU A 31 -5.87 2.30 -0.40
CA LEU A 31 -6.49 3.25 -1.30
C LEU A 31 -5.86 4.61 -1.06
N LEU A 32 -5.30 5.18 -2.11
CA LEU A 32 -4.71 6.51 -2.08
C LEU A 32 -5.64 7.51 -2.77
N GLU A 33 -5.52 8.77 -2.40
CA GLU A 33 -6.21 9.85 -3.08
C GLU A 33 -5.21 10.88 -3.55
N SER A 34 -5.31 11.25 -4.81
CA SER A 34 -4.51 12.32 -5.40
C SER A 34 -5.37 13.06 -6.41
N MET A 35 -5.40 14.40 -6.30
CA MET A 35 -6.14 15.25 -7.23
C MET A 35 -7.62 14.85 -7.35
N LYS A 36 -8.23 14.50 -6.20
CA LYS A 36 -9.64 14.07 -6.11
C LYS A 36 -9.94 12.76 -6.82
N MET A 37 -8.89 11.98 -7.12
CA MET A 37 -9.05 10.64 -7.70
C MET A 37 -8.63 9.59 -6.70
N GLU A 38 -9.39 8.50 -6.64
CA GLU A 38 -9.03 7.36 -5.82
C GLU A 38 -8.14 6.42 -6.61
N ILE A 39 -7.02 6.04 -6.02
CA ILE A 39 -6.02 5.24 -6.69
C ILE A 39 -5.75 4.01 -5.83
N PRO A 40 -6.24 2.83 -6.25
CA PRO A 40 -5.94 1.61 -5.49
C PRO A 40 -4.53 1.14 -5.76
N VAL A 41 -3.85 0.71 -4.71
CA VAL A 41 -2.54 0.07 -4.82
C VAL A 41 -2.76 -1.43 -4.73
N ILE A 42 -2.37 -2.14 -5.76
CA ILE A 42 -2.66 -3.56 -5.93
C ILE A 42 -1.38 -4.36 -5.68
N ALA A 43 -1.52 -5.48 -4.97
CA ALA A 43 -0.42 -6.40 -4.79
C ALA A 43 -0.11 -7.10 -6.11
N GLU A 44 1.16 -7.09 -6.51
CA GLU A 44 1.58 -7.74 -7.75
C GLU A 44 1.98 -9.19 -7.53
N GLN A 45 2.19 -9.57 -6.28
CA GLN A 45 2.53 -10.95 -5.94
C GLN A 45 1.90 -11.32 -4.60
N ALA A 46 1.71 -12.63 -4.41
CA ALA A 46 1.22 -13.16 -3.15
C ALA A 46 2.33 -13.20 -2.12
N GLY A 47 1.97 -13.15 -0.86
CA GLY A 47 2.93 -13.26 0.23
C GLY A 47 2.32 -12.80 1.54
N LYS A 48 3.19 -12.62 2.52
CA LYS A 48 2.79 -12.18 3.86
C LYS A 48 3.26 -10.75 4.07
N VAL A 49 2.39 -9.92 4.62
CA VAL A 49 2.75 -8.53 4.94
C VAL A 49 3.69 -8.54 6.14
N SER A 50 4.97 -8.29 5.90
CA SER A 50 5.97 -8.26 6.96
C SER A 50 6.04 -6.90 7.62
N ARG A 51 5.65 -5.84 6.92
CA ARG A 51 5.66 -4.48 7.47
C ARG A 51 4.61 -3.63 6.77
N LEU A 52 3.86 -2.90 7.58
CA LEU A 52 2.95 -1.85 7.10
C LEU A 52 3.54 -0.52 7.54
N ALA A 53 3.98 0.28 6.57
CA ALA A 53 4.77 1.47 6.84
C ALA A 53 3.95 2.76 6.86
N VAL A 54 2.64 2.68 6.58
CA VAL A 54 1.78 3.87 6.50
C VAL A 54 0.56 3.71 7.38
N SER A 55 -0.08 4.84 7.67
CA SER A 55 -1.34 4.90 8.42
C SER A 55 -2.34 5.74 7.65
N VAL A 56 -3.62 5.53 7.91
CA VAL A 56 -4.68 6.35 7.31
C VAL A 56 -4.45 7.82 7.70
N GLY A 57 -4.53 8.68 6.71
CA GLY A 57 -4.27 10.11 6.88
C GLY A 57 -2.86 10.55 6.56
N ASP A 58 -1.94 9.60 6.36
CA ASP A 58 -0.57 9.94 5.97
C ASP A 58 -0.52 10.50 4.56
N VAL A 59 0.44 11.37 4.32
CA VAL A 59 0.80 11.81 2.97
C VAL A 59 2.05 11.02 2.56
N VAL A 60 1.99 10.35 1.43
CA VAL A 60 3.13 9.63 0.87
C VAL A 60 3.67 10.40 -0.31
N GLN A 61 4.96 10.20 -0.58
CA GLN A 61 5.64 10.79 -1.73
C GLN A 61 6.20 9.67 -2.59
N GLU A 62 6.56 9.99 -3.82
CA GLU A 62 7.15 9.00 -4.72
C GLU A 62 8.32 8.33 -4.04
N GLY A 63 8.34 7.01 -4.04
CA GLY A 63 9.38 6.21 -3.43
C GLY A 63 9.14 5.82 -1.98
N ASP A 64 8.15 6.41 -1.32
CA ASP A 64 7.85 6.06 0.07
C ASP A 64 7.35 4.62 0.17
N LEU A 65 7.82 3.91 1.18
CA LEU A 65 7.40 2.53 1.41
C LEU A 65 5.97 2.49 1.92
N ILE A 66 5.17 1.62 1.33
CA ILE A 66 3.79 1.36 1.79
C ILE A 66 3.75 0.08 2.58
N ILE A 67 4.13 -1.03 1.97
CA ILE A 67 4.26 -2.31 2.68
C ILE A 67 5.46 -3.08 2.16
N SER A 68 5.94 -4.02 3.00
CA SER A 68 6.88 -5.05 2.56
C SER A 68 6.17 -6.39 2.60
N ILE A 69 6.42 -7.22 1.60
CA ILE A 69 5.83 -8.54 1.43
C ILE A 69 6.95 -9.57 1.46
N ASP A 70 6.81 -10.56 2.31
CA ASP A 70 7.74 -11.70 2.36
C ASP A 70 7.27 -12.85 1.48
#